data_c20b5c3095da21c75597fab9d8d58462
#
_entry.id   c20b5c3095da21c75597fab9d8d58462
#
_cell.length_a   1.000
_cell.length_b   1.000
_cell.length_c   1.000
_cell.angle_alpha   90.00
_cell.angle_beta   90.00
_cell.angle_gamma   90.00
#
_symmetry.space_group_name_H-M   'P 1'
#
loop_
_entity.id
_entity.type
_entity.pdbx_description
1 polymer ?
#
loop_
_entity_poly.entity_id
_entity_poly.type
_entity_poly.pdbx_seq_one_letter_code
_entity_poly.pdbx_strand_id
1 'polypeptide(L)'
;NADFLFSIHYNASVDHDLFGSEVWISSVQPYNAYGYQFGWEQMQQMKGMGLFLRGVKTKLKDNGDDYYGIIRESTARGIPSAIIEHCHVDEGRDIPYCQTEEDWKRFGREDALSVAKYFGLSDADTGVDYSASADALPEVSLKSILPATIRDKTEPDICLLSLLSADYDTGEVTLEVTGTDYDCPMMYYDYSTDGGRTYSELQPWPD
;
A
#
# COMPACT_ATOMS: atom_id res chain seq x y z
N ASN A 1 21.34 -13.12 -10.49
CA ASN A 1 20.91 -11.77 -10.12
C ASN A 1 19.39 -11.81 -9.92
N ALA A 2 18.90 -11.15 -8.88
CA ALA A 2 17.49 -10.91 -8.64
C ALA A 2 17.26 -9.41 -8.74
N ASP A 3 16.13 -9.00 -9.33
CA ASP A 3 15.78 -7.59 -9.50
C ASP A 3 15.01 -7.05 -8.31
N PHE A 4 14.29 -7.94 -7.60
CA PHE A 4 13.55 -7.65 -6.38
C PHE A 4 13.34 -8.93 -5.56
N LEU A 5 13.23 -8.81 -4.23
CA LEU A 5 12.90 -9.91 -3.33
C LEU A 5 11.57 -9.65 -2.64
N PHE A 6 10.60 -10.54 -2.87
CA PHE A 6 9.30 -10.52 -2.23
C PHE A 6 9.24 -11.59 -1.13
N SER A 7 8.94 -11.18 0.10
CA SER A 7 8.75 -12.08 1.23
C SER A 7 7.28 -12.01 1.65
N ILE A 8 6.54 -13.08 1.42
CA ILE A 8 5.08 -13.14 1.56
C ILE A 8 4.73 -13.75 2.91
N HIS A 9 3.94 -13.03 3.71
CA HIS A 9 3.60 -13.39 5.08
C HIS A 9 2.14 -13.08 5.42
N TYR A 10 1.72 -13.64 6.54
CA TYR A 10 0.58 -13.21 7.34
C TYR A 10 1.08 -12.70 8.68
N ASN A 11 0.50 -11.63 9.16
CA ASN A 11 0.89 -10.98 10.40
C ASN A 11 0.16 -11.56 11.63
N ALA A 12 0.67 -11.22 12.81
CA ALA A 12 0.00 -11.39 14.09
C ALA A 12 0.48 -10.32 15.07
N SER A 13 -0.37 -9.89 15.97
CA SER A 13 0.00 -8.90 17.00
C SER A 13 -0.07 -9.48 18.40
N VAL A 14 0.80 -9.01 19.31
CA VAL A 14 0.88 -9.52 20.68
C VAL A 14 -0.44 -9.32 21.44
N ASP A 15 -1.12 -8.20 21.18
CA ASP A 15 -2.37 -7.83 21.85
C ASP A 15 -3.60 -8.31 21.07
N HIS A 16 -3.43 -8.96 19.92
CA HIS A 16 -4.49 -9.44 19.02
C HIS A 16 -5.49 -8.35 18.62
N ASP A 17 -5.00 -7.13 18.41
CA ASP A 17 -5.83 -5.94 18.20
C ASP A 17 -5.49 -5.16 16.92
N LEU A 18 -4.46 -5.58 16.20
CA LEU A 18 -4.10 -5.01 14.89
C LEU A 18 -4.71 -5.83 13.77
N PHE A 19 -5.18 -5.13 12.74
CA PHE A 19 -5.80 -5.71 11.54
C PHE A 19 -5.37 -4.94 10.30
N GLY A 20 -5.62 -5.51 9.12
CA GLY A 20 -5.30 -4.93 7.83
C GLY A 20 -3.95 -5.34 7.27
N SER A 21 -3.67 -4.86 6.07
CA SER A 21 -2.47 -5.17 5.29
C SER A 21 -1.39 -4.11 5.44
N GLU A 22 -0.12 -4.54 5.47
CA GLU A 22 1.04 -3.63 5.50
C GLU A 22 2.22 -4.20 4.71
N VAL A 23 3.11 -3.32 4.26
CA VAL A 23 4.34 -3.70 3.56
C VAL A 23 5.54 -3.11 4.27
N TRP A 24 6.50 -3.95 4.65
CA TRP A 24 7.76 -3.52 5.24
C TRP A 24 8.86 -3.42 4.20
N ILE A 25 9.59 -2.31 4.21
CA ILE A 25 10.62 -2.01 3.23
C ILE A 25 11.93 -1.57 3.90
N SER A 26 13.01 -1.44 3.12
CA SER A 26 14.25 -0.86 3.59
C SER A 26 14.10 0.64 3.87
N SER A 27 14.79 1.13 4.90
CA SER A 27 14.95 2.56 5.19
C SER A 27 16.05 3.22 4.34
N VAL A 28 16.87 2.43 3.66
CA VAL A 28 18.09 2.87 2.96
C VAL A 28 17.76 3.33 1.54
N GLN A 29 18.24 4.53 1.15
CA GLN A 29 18.13 5.00 -0.24
C GLN A 29 19.13 4.27 -1.15
N PRO A 30 18.76 3.95 -2.41
CA PRO A 30 17.45 4.19 -3.07
C PRO A 30 16.42 3.06 -2.85
N TYR A 31 16.73 2.06 -2.04
CA TYR A 31 15.90 0.84 -1.86
C TYR A 31 14.55 1.16 -1.23
N ASN A 32 14.47 2.19 -0.38
CA ASN A 32 13.20 2.70 0.14
C ASN A 32 12.26 3.17 -0.97
N ALA A 33 12.79 3.80 -2.03
CA ALA A 33 12.01 4.25 -3.18
C ALA A 33 11.41 3.07 -3.94
N TYR A 34 12.23 2.09 -4.29
CA TYR A 34 11.77 0.88 -4.98
C TYR A 34 10.77 0.08 -4.14
N GLY A 35 11.05 -0.05 -2.84
CA GLY A 35 10.14 -0.73 -1.91
C GLY A 35 8.81 0.00 -1.76
N TYR A 36 8.82 1.33 -1.69
CA TYR A 36 7.61 2.15 -1.59
C TYR A 36 6.74 2.01 -2.84
N GLN A 37 7.33 2.12 -4.03
CA GLN A 37 6.59 1.99 -5.29
C GLN A 37 5.93 0.61 -5.43
N PHE A 38 6.63 -0.47 -5.06
CA PHE A 38 6.03 -1.79 -4.99
C PHE A 38 4.92 -1.86 -3.92
N GLY A 39 5.18 -1.35 -2.73
CA GLY A 39 4.21 -1.31 -1.62
C GLY A 39 2.95 -0.53 -1.97
N TRP A 40 3.08 0.53 -2.77
CA TRP A 40 1.96 1.28 -3.34
C TRP A 40 1.05 0.37 -4.18
N GLU A 41 1.61 -0.36 -5.14
CA GLU A 41 0.83 -1.31 -5.95
C GLU A 41 0.18 -2.39 -5.09
N GLN A 42 0.90 -2.90 -4.10
CA GLN A 42 0.34 -3.88 -3.17
C GLN A 42 -0.84 -3.33 -2.38
N MET A 43 -0.78 -2.08 -1.91
CA MET A 43 -1.90 -1.44 -1.21
C MET A 43 -3.12 -1.26 -2.12
N GLN A 44 -2.95 -0.96 -3.41
CA GLN A 44 -4.06 -0.93 -4.37
C GLN A 44 -4.82 -2.26 -4.42
N GLN A 45 -4.08 -3.37 -4.51
CA GLN A 45 -4.69 -4.70 -4.58
C GLN A 45 -5.38 -5.07 -3.26
N MET A 46 -4.76 -4.77 -2.12
CA MET A 46 -5.34 -5.05 -0.80
C MET A 46 -6.60 -4.21 -0.55
N LYS A 47 -6.64 -2.96 -1.01
CA LYS A 47 -7.86 -2.15 -1.05
C LYS A 47 -8.97 -2.84 -1.85
N GLY A 48 -8.63 -3.33 -3.05
CA GLY A 48 -9.58 -4.06 -3.92
C GLY A 48 -10.15 -5.32 -3.27
N MET A 49 -9.44 -5.91 -2.31
CA MET A 49 -9.92 -7.01 -1.48
C MET A 49 -10.83 -6.57 -0.33
N GLY A 50 -10.85 -5.29 0.03
CA GLY A 50 -11.60 -4.73 1.16
C GLY A 50 -10.86 -4.77 2.50
N LEU A 51 -9.54 -4.93 2.47
CA LEU A 51 -8.71 -4.89 3.68
C LEU A 51 -8.46 -3.45 4.14
N PHE A 52 -8.32 -3.27 5.45
CA PHE A 52 -7.79 -2.04 6.02
C PHE A 52 -6.32 -1.87 5.62
N LEU A 53 -5.94 -0.68 5.20
CA LEU A 53 -4.59 -0.39 4.73
C LEU A 53 -3.76 0.24 5.84
N ARG A 54 -2.75 -0.50 6.29
CA ARG A 54 -1.78 -0.03 7.27
C ARG A 54 -0.57 0.65 6.63
N GLY A 55 -0.51 0.64 5.31
CA GLY A 55 0.47 1.35 4.50
C GLY A 55 1.84 0.68 4.39
N VAL A 56 2.78 1.46 3.85
CA VAL A 56 4.17 1.05 3.65
C VAL A 56 5.01 1.55 4.82
N LYS A 57 5.83 0.67 5.41
CA LYS A 57 6.50 0.92 6.67
C LYS A 57 7.98 0.58 6.68
N THR A 58 8.71 1.24 7.57
CA THR A 58 10.07 0.87 7.95
C THR A 58 10.15 0.55 9.44
N LYS A 59 11.05 -0.34 9.81
CA LYS A 59 11.37 -0.64 11.20
C LYS A 59 12.88 -0.68 11.37
N LEU A 60 13.38 0.07 12.34
CA LEU A 60 14.81 0.18 12.63
C LEU A 60 15.15 -0.52 13.95
N LYS A 61 16.41 -0.96 14.04
CA LYS A 61 17.07 -1.32 15.29
C LYS A 61 17.58 -0.06 15.99
N ASP A 62 18.01 -0.20 17.24
CA ASP A 62 18.60 0.89 18.04
C ASP A 62 19.86 1.50 17.40
N ASN A 63 20.58 0.71 16.58
CA ASN A 63 21.77 1.17 15.86
C ASN A 63 21.46 1.84 14.50
N GLY A 64 20.20 1.97 14.13
CA GLY A 64 19.74 2.59 12.88
C GLY A 64 19.66 1.65 11.67
N ASP A 65 20.08 0.39 11.79
CA ASP A 65 19.93 -0.59 10.71
C ASP A 65 18.47 -1.04 10.55
N ASP A 66 18.10 -1.48 9.35
CA ASP A 66 16.82 -2.15 9.11
C ASP A 66 16.64 -3.34 10.08
N TYR A 67 15.48 -3.41 10.73
CA TYR A 67 15.19 -4.42 11.74
C TYR A 67 15.14 -5.84 11.14
N TYR A 68 14.43 -5.99 10.03
CA TYR A 68 14.23 -7.29 9.40
C TYR A 68 15.49 -7.77 8.69
N GLY A 69 15.97 -8.97 9.07
CA GLY A 69 17.18 -9.55 8.51
C GLY A 69 17.13 -9.72 6.99
N ILE A 70 15.99 -10.17 6.47
CA ILE A 70 15.81 -10.38 5.02
C ILE A 70 15.93 -9.05 4.24
N ILE A 71 15.36 -7.96 4.75
CA ILE A 71 15.48 -6.64 4.13
C ILE A 71 16.93 -6.15 4.19
N ARG A 72 17.55 -6.19 5.36
CA ARG A 72 18.95 -5.75 5.55
C ARG A 72 19.92 -6.51 4.67
N GLU A 73 19.81 -7.84 4.61
CA GLU A 73 20.69 -8.69 3.82
C GLU A 73 20.47 -8.53 2.31
N SER A 74 19.25 -8.30 1.88
CA SER A 74 18.91 -8.02 0.49
C SER A 74 19.51 -6.68 0.05
N THR A 75 19.26 -5.62 0.83
CA THR A 75 19.81 -4.29 0.61
C THR A 75 21.35 -4.30 0.54
N ALA A 76 22.00 -5.02 1.44
CA ALA A 76 23.46 -5.17 1.43
C ALA A 76 24.00 -5.85 0.16
N ARG A 77 23.17 -6.59 -0.56
CA ARG A 77 23.51 -7.21 -1.85
C ARG A 77 23.05 -6.42 -3.06
N GLY A 78 22.51 -5.21 -2.85
CA GLY A 78 22.03 -4.37 -3.94
C GLY A 78 20.68 -4.81 -4.51
N ILE A 79 19.87 -5.56 -3.75
CA ILE A 79 18.59 -6.07 -4.19
C ILE A 79 17.48 -5.37 -3.40
N PRO A 80 16.57 -4.62 -4.03
CA PRO A 80 15.37 -4.10 -3.38
C PRO A 80 14.52 -5.24 -2.81
N SER A 81 13.81 -4.99 -1.72
CA SER A 81 13.00 -6.02 -1.10
C SER A 81 11.81 -5.45 -0.34
N ALA A 82 10.77 -6.27 -0.22
CA ALA A 82 9.60 -6.00 0.60
C ALA A 82 9.16 -7.26 1.36
N ILE A 83 8.66 -7.07 2.58
CA ILE A 83 7.88 -8.07 3.30
C ILE A 83 6.43 -7.65 3.15
N ILE A 84 5.62 -8.52 2.58
CA ILE A 84 4.17 -8.33 2.42
C ILE A 84 3.49 -9.03 3.58
N GLU A 85 2.79 -8.28 4.41
CA GLU A 85 1.93 -8.80 5.48
C GLU A 85 0.48 -8.63 5.03
N HIS A 86 -0.11 -9.72 4.52
CA HIS A 86 -1.44 -9.67 3.89
C HIS A 86 -2.53 -9.22 4.86
N CYS A 87 -2.58 -9.83 6.04
CA CYS A 87 -3.56 -9.55 7.08
C CYS A 87 -3.11 -10.19 8.40
N HIS A 88 -3.82 -9.90 9.50
CA HIS A 88 -3.52 -10.47 10.82
C HIS A 88 -4.36 -11.72 11.07
N VAL A 89 -3.70 -12.87 11.22
CA VAL A 89 -4.36 -14.19 11.40
C VAL A 89 -4.99 -14.38 12.78
N ASP A 90 -4.78 -13.45 13.69
CA ASP A 90 -5.17 -13.48 15.09
C ASP A 90 -6.21 -12.42 15.47
N GLU A 91 -6.74 -11.67 14.48
CA GLU A 91 -7.73 -10.63 14.71
C GLU A 91 -9.02 -10.90 13.91
N GLY A 92 -10.17 -10.71 14.56
CA GLY A 92 -11.48 -11.15 14.05
C GLY A 92 -11.93 -10.50 12.75
N ARG A 93 -11.45 -9.30 12.41
CA ARG A 93 -11.78 -8.60 11.16
C ARG A 93 -11.05 -9.20 9.97
N ASP A 94 -9.84 -9.69 10.18
CA ASP A 94 -8.97 -10.20 9.13
C ASP A 94 -9.10 -11.71 8.91
N ILE A 95 -9.43 -12.48 9.96
CA ILE A 95 -9.61 -13.93 9.89
C ILE A 95 -10.47 -14.37 8.68
N PRO A 96 -11.61 -13.72 8.34
CA PRO A 96 -12.41 -14.13 7.19
C PRO A 96 -11.70 -14.08 5.83
N TYR A 97 -10.59 -13.37 5.72
CA TYR A 97 -9.81 -13.26 4.48
C TYR A 97 -8.77 -14.36 4.29
N CYS A 98 -8.48 -15.18 5.32
CA CYS A 98 -7.34 -16.10 5.28
C CYS A 98 -7.64 -17.52 5.77
N GLN A 99 -8.90 -17.96 5.78
CA GLN A 99 -9.31 -19.26 6.32
C GLN A 99 -9.26 -20.41 5.32
N THR A 100 -9.44 -20.12 4.05
CA THR A 100 -9.63 -21.14 3.03
C THR A 100 -8.53 -21.11 1.97
N GLU A 101 -8.36 -22.22 1.26
CA GLU A 101 -7.44 -22.28 0.11
C GLU A 101 -7.81 -21.27 -0.98
N GLU A 102 -9.09 -20.96 -1.16
CA GLU A 102 -9.50 -19.94 -2.15
C GLU A 102 -9.11 -18.53 -1.69
N ASP A 103 -9.16 -18.23 -0.39
CA ASP A 103 -8.65 -16.97 0.16
C ASP A 103 -7.16 -16.83 -0.11
N TRP A 104 -6.37 -17.89 0.13
CA TRP A 104 -4.93 -17.87 -0.14
C TRP A 104 -4.61 -17.71 -1.62
N LYS A 105 -5.37 -18.37 -2.50
CA LYS A 105 -5.25 -18.19 -3.94
C LYS A 105 -5.61 -16.76 -4.37
N ARG A 106 -6.58 -16.13 -3.70
CA ARG A 106 -6.94 -14.74 -3.97
C ARG A 106 -5.76 -13.82 -3.64
N PHE A 107 -5.14 -13.94 -2.48
CA PHE A 107 -3.92 -13.19 -2.17
C PHE A 107 -2.81 -13.43 -3.19
N GLY A 108 -2.54 -14.67 -3.55
CA GLY A 108 -1.52 -14.99 -4.55
C GLY A 108 -1.79 -14.39 -5.94
N ARG A 109 -3.07 -14.24 -6.35
CA ARG A 109 -3.43 -13.52 -7.58
C ARG A 109 -3.14 -12.03 -7.47
N GLU A 110 -3.49 -11.42 -6.35
CA GLU A 110 -3.25 -9.99 -6.12
C GLU A 110 -1.76 -9.67 -5.98
N ASP A 111 -0.98 -10.54 -5.35
CA ASP A 111 0.49 -10.42 -5.31
C ASP A 111 1.10 -10.49 -6.72
N ALA A 112 0.65 -11.46 -7.53
CA ALA A 112 1.12 -11.59 -8.90
C ALA A 112 0.75 -10.35 -9.74
N LEU A 113 -0.43 -9.78 -9.51
CA LEU A 113 -0.88 -8.56 -10.18
C LEU A 113 -0.03 -7.36 -9.75
N SER A 114 0.29 -7.22 -8.44
CA SER A 114 1.19 -6.17 -7.94
C SER A 114 2.56 -6.25 -8.60
N VAL A 115 3.13 -7.46 -8.70
CA VAL A 115 4.41 -7.68 -9.38
C VAL A 115 4.33 -7.33 -10.85
N ALA A 116 3.27 -7.77 -11.54
CA ALA A 116 3.10 -7.51 -12.97
C ALA A 116 2.98 -6.01 -13.27
N LYS A 117 2.22 -5.27 -12.48
CA LYS A 117 2.06 -3.82 -12.62
C LYS A 117 3.34 -3.07 -12.26
N TYR A 118 4.00 -3.44 -11.17
CA TYR A 118 5.24 -2.79 -10.73
C TYR A 118 6.35 -2.90 -11.79
N PHE A 119 6.49 -4.06 -12.43
CA PHE A 119 7.49 -4.28 -13.48
C PHE A 119 6.99 -3.93 -14.89
N GLY A 120 5.76 -3.48 -15.05
CA GLY A 120 5.18 -3.18 -16.36
C GLY A 120 5.17 -4.38 -17.29
N LEU A 121 4.84 -5.57 -16.77
CA LEU A 121 4.88 -6.79 -17.56
C LEU A 121 3.78 -6.82 -18.62
N SER A 122 4.10 -7.38 -19.77
CA SER A 122 3.14 -7.63 -20.84
C SER A 122 3.29 -9.05 -21.39
N ASP A 123 2.19 -9.63 -21.83
CA ASP A 123 2.13 -10.95 -22.44
C ASP A 123 1.20 -10.94 -23.65
N ALA A 124 1.77 -11.16 -24.82
CA ALA A 124 1.05 -11.13 -26.09
C ALA A 124 0.06 -12.31 -26.24
N ASP A 125 0.30 -13.45 -25.60
CA ASP A 125 -0.52 -14.64 -25.71
C ASP A 125 -1.82 -14.49 -24.90
N THR A 126 -1.78 -13.79 -23.76
CA THR A 126 -2.95 -13.50 -22.93
C THR A 126 -3.58 -12.14 -23.24
N GLY A 127 -2.89 -11.28 -23.99
CA GLY A 127 -3.33 -9.91 -24.29
C GLY A 127 -3.24 -8.97 -23.11
N VAL A 128 -2.50 -9.33 -22.06
CA VAL A 128 -2.28 -8.51 -20.87
C VAL A 128 -1.11 -7.55 -21.09
N ASP A 129 -1.29 -6.27 -20.75
CA ASP A 129 -0.26 -5.24 -20.84
C ASP A 129 -0.36 -4.27 -19.66
N TYR A 130 0.66 -4.29 -18.80
CA TYR A 130 0.80 -3.40 -17.64
C TYR A 130 1.93 -2.37 -17.82
N SER A 131 2.45 -2.16 -19.01
CA SER A 131 3.56 -1.21 -19.26
C SER A 131 3.23 0.20 -18.75
N ALA A 132 1.99 0.68 -18.98
CA ALA A 132 1.54 1.97 -18.48
C ALA A 132 1.48 2.06 -16.95
N SER A 133 1.31 0.94 -16.23
CA SER A 133 1.26 0.93 -14.76
C SER A 133 2.63 1.25 -14.16
N ALA A 134 3.71 0.70 -14.74
CA ALA A 134 5.07 1.01 -14.28
C ALA A 134 5.43 2.49 -14.47
N ASP A 135 4.95 3.12 -15.55
CA ASP A 135 5.15 4.54 -15.81
C ASP A 135 4.33 5.46 -14.88
N ALA A 136 3.26 4.91 -14.28
CA ALA A 136 2.34 5.63 -13.40
C ALA A 136 2.67 5.45 -11.89
N LEU A 137 3.76 4.75 -11.55
CA LEU A 137 4.16 4.60 -10.15
C LEU A 137 4.43 5.97 -9.49
N PRO A 138 3.99 6.19 -8.25
CA PRO A 138 4.11 7.48 -7.61
C PRO A 138 5.58 7.84 -7.32
N GLU A 139 5.86 9.13 -7.31
CA GLU A 139 7.09 9.62 -6.71
C GLU A 139 7.09 9.29 -5.21
N VAL A 140 8.28 9.02 -4.68
CA VAL A 140 8.40 8.62 -3.29
C VAL A 140 8.31 9.84 -2.39
N SER A 141 7.26 9.91 -1.59
CA SER A 141 7.21 10.80 -0.43
C SER A 141 7.73 10.06 0.80
N LEU A 142 8.76 10.60 1.43
CA LEU A 142 9.27 10.03 2.69
C LEU A 142 8.25 10.12 3.82
N LYS A 143 7.27 11.02 3.74
CA LYS A 143 6.18 11.14 4.71
C LYS A 143 5.15 10.01 4.57
N SER A 144 5.05 9.42 3.38
CA SER A 144 4.16 8.28 3.12
C SER A 144 4.75 6.93 3.55
N ILE A 145 6.01 6.92 4.02
CA ILE A 145 6.65 5.74 4.61
C ILE A 145 6.55 5.85 6.13
N LEU A 146 5.73 5.01 6.73
CA LEU A 146 5.44 5.10 8.16
C LEU A 146 6.50 4.39 9.01
N PRO A 147 6.84 4.93 10.20
CA PRO A 147 7.62 4.18 11.18
C PRO A 147 6.76 3.07 11.82
N ALA A 148 7.42 2.01 12.28
CA ALA A 148 6.78 0.87 12.95
C ALA A 148 6.00 1.25 14.23
N THR A 149 6.23 2.43 14.77
CA THR A 149 5.53 2.94 15.97
C THR A 149 4.10 3.36 15.70
N ILE A 150 3.74 3.61 14.45
CA ILE A 150 2.36 3.95 14.08
C ILE A 150 1.51 2.67 14.14
N ARG A 151 0.53 2.69 15.03
CA ARG A 151 -0.41 1.58 15.30
C ARG A 151 -1.84 1.99 14.98
N ASP A 152 -2.02 2.57 13.82
CA ASP A 152 -3.32 3.01 13.34
C ASP A 152 -4.36 1.88 13.36
N LYS A 153 -5.58 2.20 13.83
CA LYS A 153 -6.71 1.28 13.98
C LYS A 153 -8.04 1.92 13.61
N THR A 154 -8.03 3.18 13.23
CA THR A 154 -9.23 3.99 13.02
C THR A 154 -9.23 4.58 11.62
N GLU A 155 -10.43 4.94 11.17
CA GLU A 155 -10.58 5.77 9.99
C GLU A 155 -10.24 7.21 10.33
N PRO A 156 -9.91 8.07 9.33
CA PRO A 156 -9.60 9.47 9.58
C PRO A 156 -10.68 10.17 10.40
N ASP A 157 -10.27 10.92 11.44
CA ASP A 157 -11.18 11.66 12.32
C ASP A 157 -11.95 12.76 11.59
N ILE A 158 -11.33 13.35 10.57
CA ILE A 158 -11.93 14.41 9.76
C ILE A 158 -11.69 14.09 8.28
N CYS A 159 -12.78 14.06 7.53
CA CYS A 159 -12.76 14.05 6.07
C CYS A 159 -13.82 15.02 5.57
N LEU A 160 -13.40 16.15 5.01
CA LEU A 160 -14.26 17.21 4.51
C LEU A 160 -14.04 17.45 3.03
N LEU A 161 -15.14 17.63 2.31
CA LEU A 161 -15.15 18.02 0.92
C LEU A 161 -15.85 19.38 0.80
N SER A 162 -15.12 20.39 0.32
CA SER A 162 -15.61 21.74 0.16
C SER A 162 -15.65 22.15 -1.32
N LEU A 163 -16.76 22.72 -1.77
CA LEU A 163 -16.86 23.32 -3.09
C LEU A 163 -16.16 24.68 -3.10
N LEU A 164 -15.10 24.84 -3.87
CA LEU A 164 -14.41 26.12 -4.08
C LEU A 164 -14.99 26.93 -5.24
N SER A 165 -15.28 26.29 -6.37
CA SER A 165 -15.88 26.92 -7.51
C SER A 165 -16.65 25.93 -8.41
N ALA A 166 -17.61 26.44 -9.16
CA ALA A 166 -18.30 25.70 -10.22
C ALA A 166 -18.50 26.64 -11.43
N ASP A 167 -18.07 26.18 -12.60
CA ASP A 167 -18.34 26.83 -13.88
C ASP A 167 -19.46 26.06 -14.59
N TYR A 168 -20.62 26.67 -14.69
CA TYR A 168 -21.79 26.04 -15.29
C TYR A 168 -21.75 26.02 -16.82
N ASP A 169 -20.87 26.81 -17.45
CA ASP A 169 -20.73 26.86 -18.90
C ASP A 169 -19.83 25.73 -19.40
N THR A 170 -18.75 25.43 -18.66
CA THR A 170 -17.81 24.33 -18.97
C THR A 170 -18.13 23.05 -18.24
N GLY A 171 -18.91 23.08 -17.16
CA GLY A 171 -19.16 21.97 -16.27
C GLY A 171 -17.99 21.65 -15.32
N GLU A 172 -17.03 22.54 -15.22
CA GLU A 172 -15.85 22.36 -14.36
C GLU A 172 -16.17 22.68 -12.90
N VAL A 173 -15.72 21.81 -11.99
CA VAL A 173 -15.94 21.95 -10.54
C VAL A 173 -14.59 21.82 -9.85
N THR A 174 -14.26 22.81 -9.00
CA THR A 174 -13.07 22.74 -8.14
C THR A 174 -13.49 22.43 -6.71
N LEU A 175 -12.90 21.36 -6.16
CA LEU A 175 -13.17 20.88 -4.82
C LEU A 175 -11.90 20.95 -3.98
N GLU A 176 -12.05 21.22 -2.70
CA GLU A 176 -11.01 21.08 -1.69
C GLU A 176 -11.32 19.89 -0.79
N VAL A 177 -10.34 19.02 -0.60
CA VAL A 177 -10.41 17.89 0.32
C VAL A 177 -9.52 18.19 1.53
N THR A 178 -10.09 18.11 2.73
CA THR A 178 -9.35 18.21 3.98
C THR A 178 -9.48 16.90 4.74
N GLY A 179 -8.35 16.29 5.09
CA GLY A 179 -8.29 15.08 5.89
C GLY A 179 -7.42 15.28 7.12
N THR A 180 -7.81 14.72 8.25
CA THR A 180 -7.01 14.67 9.47
C THR A 180 -7.28 13.38 10.20
N ASP A 181 -6.20 12.74 10.61
CA ASP A 181 -6.20 11.60 11.49
C ASP A 181 -5.28 11.92 12.67
N TYR A 182 -5.71 11.65 13.90
CA TYR A 182 -4.97 12.05 15.10
C TYR A 182 -3.94 11.02 15.54
N ASP A 183 -4.02 9.78 15.07
CA ASP A 183 -3.11 8.71 15.44
C ASP A 183 -2.24 8.21 14.26
N CYS A 184 -2.55 8.64 13.02
CA CYS A 184 -1.78 8.31 11.81
C CYS A 184 -1.69 9.50 10.85
N PRO A 185 -0.56 9.75 10.18
CA PRO A 185 -0.52 10.67 9.05
C PRO A 185 -1.44 10.20 7.92
N MET A 186 -2.13 11.14 7.27
CA MET A 186 -2.88 10.85 6.06
C MET A 186 -1.93 10.32 4.98
N MET A 187 -2.21 9.15 4.43
CA MET A 187 -1.34 8.49 3.43
C MET A 187 -1.91 8.53 2.03
N TYR A 188 -3.22 8.28 1.93
CA TYR A 188 -3.90 8.07 0.65
C TYR A 188 -5.28 8.72 0.67
N TYR A 189 -5.79 8.98 -0.53
CA TYR A 189 -7.21 9.27 -0.74
C TYR A 189 -7.71 8.57 -2.00
N ASP A 190 -8.99 8.36 -2.07
CA ASP A 190 -9.72 8.03 -3.28
C ASP A 190 -11.01 8.85 -3.35
N TYR A 191 -11.67 8.84 -4.48
CA TYR A 191 -12.93 9.55 -4.66
C TYR A 191 -13.91 8.77 -5.51
N SER A 192 -15.20 9.06 -5.32
CA SER A 192 -16.29 8.52 -6.12
C SER A 192 -17.03 9.66 -6.80
N THR A 193 -17.39 9.48 -8.08
CA THR A 193 -18.23 10.40 -8.85
C THR A 193 -19.63 9.86 -9.11
N ASP A 194 -19.94 8.68 -8.59
CA ASP A 194 -21.21 7.97 -8.83
C ASP A 194 -22.00 7.65 -7.55
N GLY A 195 -21.72 8.39 -6.48
CA GLY A 195 -22.39 8.26 -5.19
C GLY A 195 -21.89 7.05 -4.39
N GLY A 196 -20.60 6.71 -4.48
CA GLY A 196 -19.96 5.65 -3.70
C GLY A 196 -20.14 4.24 -4.29
N ARG A 197 -20.54 4.12 -5.55
CA ARG A 197 -20.67 2.80 -6.21
C ARG A 197 -19.35 2.29 -6.73
N THR A 198 -18.54 3.21 -7.27
CA THR A 198 -17.18 2.93 -7.69
C THR A 198 -16.23 4.02 -7.14
N TYR A 199 -14.97 3.65 -6.97
CA TYR A 199 -13.94 4.56 -6.48
C TYR A 199 -12.75 4.57 -7.44
N SER A 200 -12.04 5.70 -7.45
CA SER A 200 -10.76 5.81 -8.16
C SER A 200 -9.72 4.84 -7.58
N GLU A 201 -8.62 4.66 -8.29
CA GLU A 201 -7.41 4.13 -7.66
C GLU A 201 -6.98 5.04 -6.51
N LEU A 202 -6.23 4.48 -5.54
CA LEU A 202 -5.62 5.27 -4.47
C LEU A 202 -4.73 6.35 -5.08
N GLN A 203 -4.76 7.51 -4.48
CA GLN A 203 -3.85 8.61 -4.78
C GLN A 203 -3.02 8.89 -3.53
N PRO A 204 -1.71 9.24 -3.64
CA PRO A 204 -0.94 9.67 -2.49
C PRO A 204 -1.55 10.95 -1.92
N TRP A 205 -1.62 11.03 -0.60
CA TRP A 205 -2.00 12.28 0.05
C TRP A 205 -0.93 13.34 -0.24
N PRO A 206 -1.29 14.53 -0.73
CA PRO A 206 -0.32 15.56 -1.05
C PRO A 206 0.43 16.05 0.20
N ASP A 207 1.70 16.42 0.00
CA ASP A 207 2.59 16.97 1.04
C ASP A 207 2.19 18.37 1.51
#